data_c72348e7346c66f12dac821b33791640
#
_entry.id   c72348e7346c66f12dac821b33791640
#
_cell.length_a   1.000
_cell.length_b   1.000
_cell.length_c   1.000
_cell.angle_alpha   90.00
_cell.angle_beta   90.00
_cell.angle_gamma   90.00
#
_symmetry.space_group_name_H-M   'P 1'
#
loop_
_entity.id
_entity.type
_entity.pdbx_description
1 polymer ?
#
loop_
_entity_poly.entity_id
_entity_poly.type
_entity_poly.pdbx_seq_one_letter_code
_entity_poly.pdbx_strand_id
1 'polypeptide(L)'
;MLELKSIDAGYGSFQALFDVSLDVRAGEAVGVIGPNGAGKTTLMRVISGLIRPIRGTIAMEGTDVVATPPHRIVSLGIAHVPENRRLFPRLTVADNLKMGAYMPGARAHYAERLEFVFELFPRLKERLQQMAGTMSGGEQQMCAIGRALMSNPKLLLLDEPSAGLAPVVVQQVFELVKRIRASGLTVLIVEQNVQQVLRVVDRAYLLEAGSIRAAGSAAELAASDTIKQAYLGV
;
A
#
# COMPACT_ATOMS: atom_id res chain seq x y z
N MET A 1 -7.84 -4.58 -12.95
CA MET A 1 -6.72 -5.33 -12.32
C MET A 1 -7.13 -5.88 -10.98
N LEU A 2 -7.42 -5.05 -9.97
CA LEU A 2 -8.02 -5.45 -8.69
C LEU A 2 -9.48 -5.01 -8.67
N GLU A 3 -10.39 -5.87 -8.23
CA GLU A 3 -11.82 -5.57 -8.10
C GLU A 3 -12.35 -6.13 -6.77
N LEU A 4 -12.99 -5.27 -5.99
CA LEU A 4 -13.70 -5.63 -4.76
C LEU A 4 -15.19 -5.35 -4.96
N LYS A 5 -16.04 -6.32 -4.60
CA LYS A 5 -17.50 -6.19 -4.71
C LYS A 5 -18.15 -6.53 -3.38
N SER A 6 -18.88 -5.56 -2.82
CA SER A 6 -19.74 -5.70 -1.64
C SER A 6 -19.06 -6.37 -0.47
N ILE A 7 -17.86 -5.90 -0.09
CA ILE A 7 -17.05 -6.46 0.98
C ILE A 7 -17.59 -6.06 2.33
N ASP A 8 -17.99 -7.06 3.12
CA ASP A 8 -18.17 -6.97 4.57
C ASP A 8 -17.01 -7.68 5.26
N ALA A 9 -16.35 -7.03 6.21
CA ALA A 9 -15.23 -7.63 6.93
C ALA A 9 -15.07 -7.03 8.33
N GLY A 10 -14.39 -7.78 9.23
CA GLY A 10 -14.17 -7.34 10.59
C GLY A 10 -13.32 -8.30 11.41
N TYR A 11 -13.40 -8.16 12.73
CA TYR A 11 -12.62 -8.91 13.72
C TYR A 11 -13.56 -9.57 14.73
N GLY A 12 -13.72 -10.87 14.66
CA GLY A 12 -14.69 -11.60 15.52
C GLY A 12 -16.10 -11.06 15.33
N SER A 13 -16.71 -10.55 16.38
CA SER A 13 -18.06 -9.92 16.34
C SER A 13 -18.07 -8.47 15.88
N PHE A 14 -16.92 -7.82 15.78
CA PHE A 14 -16.82 -6.42 15.37
C PHE A 14 -16.67 -6.31 13.85
N GLN A 15 -17.71 -5.80 13.17
CA GLN A 15 -17.63 -5.50 11.75
C GLN A 15 -17.03 -4.11 11.54
N ALA A 16 -16.02 -4.02 10.64
CA ALA A 16 -15.27 -2.80 10.36
C ALA A 16 -15.46 -2.27 8.93
N LEU A 17 -15.92 -3.13 8.00
CA LEU A 17 -16.23 -2.77 6.62
C LEU A 17 -17.66 -3.20 6.29
N PHE A 18 -18.39 -2.32 5.62
CA PHE A 18 -19.80 -2.49 5.28
C PHE A 18 -20.00 -2.19 3.78
N ASP A 19 -20.28 -3.21 2.98
CA ASP A 19 -20.61 -3.14 1.55
C ASP A 19 -19.57 -2.35 0.73
N VAL A 20 -18.28 -2.55 1.02
CA VAL A 20 -17.19 -1.83 0.36
C VAL A 20 -16.96 -2.39 -1.03
N SER A 21 -17.09 -1.53 -2.06
CA SER A 21 -16.78 -1.85 -3.45
C SER A 21 -15.79 -0.82 -4.01
N LEU A 22 -14.72 -1.29 -4.65
CA LEU A 22 -13.74 -0.46 -5.34
C LEU A 22 -13.02 -1.24 -6.43
N ASP A 23 -12.45 -0.52 -7.37
CA ASP A 23 -11.58 -1.07 -8.42
C ASP A 23 -10.25 -0.31 -8.52
N VAL A 24 -9.22 -1.01 -8.98
CA VAL A 24 -7.91 -0.44 -9.32
C VAL A 24 -7.51 -0.95 -10.69
N ARG A 25 -7.20 -0.04 -11.62
CA ARG A 25 -6.77 -0.38 -12.98
C ARG A 25 -5.26 -0.60 -13.01
N ALA A 26 -4.78 -1.32 -14.02
CA ALA A 26 -3.34 -1.53 -14.21
C ALA A 26 -2.62 -0.19 -14.47
N GLY A 27 -1.48 0.02 -13.82
CA GLY A 27 -0.67 1.24 -13.92
C GLY A 27 -1.25 2.47 -13.22
N GLU A 28 -2.38 2.32 -12.51
CA GLU A 28 -3.06 3.40 -11.81
C GLU A 28 -2.56 3.51 -10.35
N ALA A 29 -2.48 4.72 -9.83
CA ALA A 29 -2.36 4.96 -8.40
C ALA A 29 -3.72 5.36 -7.83
N VAL A 30 -4.22 4.58 -6.88
CA VAL A 30 -5.52 4.81 -6.22
C VAL A 30 -5.31 5.08 -4.74
N GLY A 31 -5.98 6.11 -4.22
CA GLY A 31 -6.02 6.43 -2.80
C GLY A 31 -7.28 5.91 -2.13
N VAL A 32 -7.17 5.40 -0.90
CA VAL A 32 -8.30 5.27 0.01
C VAL A 32 -8.04 6.19 1.19
N ILE A 33 -8.79 7.27 1.25
CA ILE A 33 -8.63 8.35 2.22
C ILE A 33 -9.74 8.29 3.27
N GLY A 34 -9.46 8.77 4.46
CA GLY A 34 -10.44 8.80 5.52
C GLY A 34 -9.82 8.93 6.92
N PRO A 35 -10.64 9.22 7.94
CA PRO A 35 -10.15 9.39 9.31
C PRO A 35 -9.61 8.10 9.92
N ASN A 36 -8.96 8.21 11.09
CA ASN A 36 -8.58 7.04 11.88
C ASN A 36 -9.82 6.25 12.29
N GLY A 37 -9.72 4.91 12.25
CA GLY A 37 -10.87 4.04 12.53
C GLY A 37 -11.86 3.88 11.37
N ALA A 38 -11.65 4.52 10.22
CA ALA A 38 -12.56 4.37 9.06
C ALA A 38 -12.57 2.96 8.44
N GLY A 39 -11.60 2.09 8.76
CA GLY A 39 -11.49 0.74 8.20
C GLY A 39 -10.38 0.57 7.15
N LYS A 40 -9.52 1.59 6.91
CA LYS A 40 -8.46 1.58 5.89
C LYS A 40 -7.51 0.39 6.03
N THR A 41 -6.91 0.20 7.20
CA THR A 41 -6.01 -0.95 7.47
C THR A 41 -6.76 -2.28 7.38
N THR A 42 -8.04 -2.34 7.77
CA THR A 42 -8.86 -3.53 7.60
C THR A 42 -9.03 -3.88 6.14
N LEU A 43 -9.30 -2.89 5.28
CA LEU A 43 -9.39 -3.06 3.83
C LEU A 43 -8.08 -3.62 3.26
N MET A 44 -6.92 -3.05 3.64
CA MET A 44 -5.61 -3.56 3.21
C MET A 44 -5.36 -5.02 3.64
N ARG A 45 -5.75 -5.36 4.87
CA ARG A 45 -5.63 -6.74 5.39
C ARG A 45 -6.57 -7.71 4.68
N VAL A 46 -7.74 -7.27 4.27
CA VAL A 46 -8.67 -8.09 3.48
C VAL A 46 -8.11 -8.34 2.09
N ILE A 47 -7.60 -7.32 1.39
CA ILE A 47 -6.98 -7.47 0.07
C ILE A 47 -5.73 -8.36 0.13
N SER A 48 -4.93 -8.26 1.19
CA SER A 48 -3.73 -9.09 1.39
C SER A 48 -4.02 -10.48 1.98
N GLY A 49 -5.31 -10.87 2.14
CA GLY A 49 -5.74 -12.18 2.62
C GLY A 49 -5.48 -12.42 4.11
N LEU A 50 -5.06 -11.41 4.87
CA LEU A 50 -4.83 -11.50 6.32
C LEU A 50 -6.13 -11.54 7.11
N ILE A 51 -7.21 -11.02 6.54
CA ILE A 51 -8.58 -11.10 7.05
C ILE A 51 -9.46 -11.65 5.94
N ARG A 52 -10.21 -12.70 6.24
CA ARG A 52 -11.20 -13.23 5.32
C ARG A 52 -12.47 -12.38 5.40
N PRO A 53 -13.01 -11.88 4.26
CA PRO A 53 -14.27 -11.16 4.27
C PRO A 53 -15.42 -12.06 4.75
N ILE A 54 -16.41 -11.45 5.40
CA ILE A 54 -17.66 -12.10 5.82
C ILE A 54 -18.54 -12.33 4.58
N ARG A 55 -18.53 -11.34 3.66
CA ARG A 55 -19.29 -11.34 2.40
C ARG A 55 -18.52 -10.59 1.33
N GLY A 56 -18.90 -10.82 0.09
CA GLY A 56 -18.34 -10.16 -1.08
C GLY A 56 -17.24 -10.95 -1.76
N THR A 57 -16.68 -10.39 -2.83
CA THR A 57 -15.67 -11.04 -3.65
C THR A 57 -14.50 -10.09 -3.91
N ILE A 58 -13.30 -10.65 -4.03
CA ILE A 58 -12.10 -9.93 -4.41
C ILE A 58 -11.42 -10.69 -5.54
N ALA A 59 -11.21 -10.02 -6.67
CA ALA A 59 -10.52 -10.59 -7.81
C ALA A 59 -9.26 -9.78 -8.17
N MET A 60 -8.14 -10.48 -8.36
CA MET A 60 -6.91 -9.94 -8.91
C MET A 60 -6.67 -10.55 -10.29
N GLU A 61 -6.82 -9.75 -11.35
CA GLU A 61 -6.74 -10.21 -12.75
C GLU A 61 -7.64 -11.43 -13.03
N GLY A 62 -8.85 -11.44 -12.46
CA GLY A 62 -9.81 -12.52 -12.59
C GLY A 62 -9.58 -13.71 -11.63
N THR A 63 -8.47 -13.74 -10.88
CA THR A 63 -8.21 -14.77 -9.87
C THR A 63 -8.84 -14.39 -8.55
N ASP A 64 -9.58 -15.33 -7.94
CA ASP A 64 -10.19 -15.14 -6.63
C ASP A 64 -9.13 -15.04 -5.51
N VAL A 65 -9.04 -13.87 -4.89
CA VAL A 65 -8.14 -13.59 -3.78
C VAL A 65 -8.64 -14.25 -2.49
N VAL A 66 -9.98 -14.32 -2.27
CA VAL A 66 -10.59 -14.87 -1.05
C VAL A 66 -10.34 -16.37 -0.92
N ALA A 67 -10.31 -17.08 -2.05
CA ALA A 67 -9.99 -18.52 -2.10
C ALA A 67 -8.47 -18.80 -2.00
N THR A 68 -7.61 -17.76 -2.13
CA THR A 68 -6.16 -17.92 -2.13
C THR A 68 -5.62 -17.87 -0.69
N PRO A 69 -4.81 -18.86 -0.25
CA PRO A 69 -4.17 -18.82 1.06
C PRO A 69 -3.28 -17.60 1.25
N PRO A 70 -3.23 -16.95 2.44
CA PRO A 70 -2.50 -15.70 2.67
C PRO A 70 -1.04 -15.73 2.20
N HIS A 71 -0.32 -16.82 2.46
CA HIS A 71 1.09 -16.98 2.05
C HIS A 71 1.29 -17.07 0.53
N ARG A 72 0.21 -17.26 -0.25
CA ARG A 72 0.23 -17.30 -1.73
C ARG A 72 -0.25 -16.01 -2.38
N ILE A 73 -0.78 -15.05 -1.62
CA ILE A 73 -1.26 -13.75 -2.18
C ILE A 73 -0.14 -13.04 -2.93
N VAL A 74 1.10 -13.12 -2.44
CA VAL A 74 2.26 -12.54 -3.12
C VAL A 74 2.48 -13.16 -4.52
N SER A 75 2.11 -14.43 -4.75
CA SER A 75 2.23 -15.06 -6.07
C SER A 75 1.17 -14.58 -7.07
N LEU A 76 0.11 -13.92 -6.62
CA LEU A 76 -0.82 -13.18 -7.48
C LEU A 76 -0.26 -11.82 -7.91
N GLY A 77 0.92 -11.43 -7.42
CA GLY A 77 1.54 -10.14 -7.68
C GLY A 77 1.08 -9.03 -6.73
N ILE A 78 0.48 -9.35 -5.58
CA ILE A 78 0.09 -8.38 -4.56
C ILE A 78 1.18 -8.32 -3.48
N ALA A 79 1.83 -7.17 -3.32
CA ALA A 79 2.76 -6.91 -2.22
C ALA A 79 2.16 -5.88 -1.25
N HIS A 80 2.28 -6.13 0.05
CA HIS A 80 1.73 -5.28 1.09
C HIS A 80 2.83 -4.74 2.00
N VAL A 81 2.90 -3.42 2.11
CA VAL A 81 3.69 -2.69 3.10
C VAL A 81 2.72 -2.26 4.22
N PRO A 82 2.68 -2.98 5.33
CA PRO A 82 1.76 -2.67 6.41
C PRO A 82 2.23 -1.45 7.22
N GLU A 83 1.33 -0.84 7.95
CA GLU A 83 1.64 0.14 8.99
C GLU A 83 2.77 -0.36 9.91
N ASN A 84 3.58 0.55 10.43
CA ASN A 84 4.73 0.23 11.29
C ASN A 84 5.83 -0.60 10.60
N ARG A 85 5.91 -0.57 9.25
CA ARG A 85 7.04 -1.07 8.42
C ARG A 85 7.28 -2.57 8.51
N ARG A 86 7.10 -3.22 9.66
CA ARG A 86 7.27 -4.66 9.91
C ARG A 86 8.58 -5.23 9.33
N LEU A 87 9.68 -4.49 9.50
CA LEU A 87 11.01 -4.98 9.17
C LEU A 87 11.47 -6.08 10.14
N PHE A 88 12.45 -6.84 9.74
CA PHE A 88 13.23 -7.72 10.62
C PHE A 88 14.38 -6.89 11.22
N PRO A 89 14.24 -6.35 12.44
CA PRO A 89 15.16 -5.32 12.95
C PRO A 89 16.57 -5.84 13.22
N ARG A 90 16.71 -7.14 13.47
CA ARG A 90 17.98 -7.84 13.69
C ARG A 90 18.65 -8.37 12.43
N LEU A 91 18.03 -8.17 11.28
CA LEU A 91 18.61 -8.48 9.97
C LEU A 91 19.15 -7.21 9.33
N THR A 92 20.13 -7.37 8.44
CA THR A 92 20.67 -6.27 7.65
C THR A 92 19.63 -5.73 6.64
N VAL A 93 19.90 -4.58 6.06
CA VAL A 93 19.13 -4.06 4.92
C VAL A 93 19.14 -5.07 3.78
N ALA A 94 20.31 -5.62 3.45
CA ALA A 94 20.45 -6.63 2.39
C ALA A 94 19.57 -7.86 2.66
N ASP A 95 19.57 -8.37 3.90
CA ASP A 95 18.76 -9.53 4.26
C ASP A 95 17.26 -9.21 4.22
N ASN A 96 16.85 -8.01 4.69
CA ASN A 96 15.45 -7.57 4.57
C ASN A 96 15.01 -7.52 3.10
N LEU A 97 15.82 -6.96 2.21
CA LEU A 97 15.52 -6.94 0.77
C LEU A 97 15.45 -8.36 0.19
N LYS A 98 16.41 -9.22 0.53
CA LYS A 98 16.44 -10.62 0.10
C LYS A 98 15.18 -11.39 0.52
N MET A 99 14.66 -11.13 1.73
CA MET A 99 13.41 -11.73 2.20
C MET A 99 12.20 -11.35 1.31
N GLY A 100 12.22 -10.19 0.66
CA GLY A 100 11.18 -9.79 -0.31
C GLY A 100 11.14 -10.69 -1.55
N ALA A 101 12.28 -11.24 -1.95
CA ALA A 101 12.42 -12.12 -3.12
C ALA A 101 12.37 -13.63 -2.78
N TYR A 102 11.64 -14.02 -1.71
CA TYR A 102 11.63 -15.43 -1.27
C TYR A 102 10.91 -16.38 -2.24
N MET A 103 9.97 -15.87 -3.05
CA MET A 103 9.25 -16.66 -4.03
C MET A 103 10.15 -17.01 -5.24
N PRO A 104 10.01 -18.22 -5.81
CA PRO A 104 10.85 -18.63 -6.95
C PRO A 104 10.82 -17.66 -8.13
N GLY A 105 9.65 -17.17 -8.52
CA GLY A 105 9.50 -16.19 -9.60
C GLY A 105 10.21 -14.85 -9.32
N ALA A 106 10.21 -14.38 -8.08
CA ALA A 106 10.93 -13.17 -7.69
C ALA A 106 12.44 -13.38 -7.66
N ARG A 107 12.91 -14.58 -7.26
CA ARG A 107 14.35 -14.91 -7.26
C ARG A 107 14.97 -14.86 -8.66
N ALA A 108 14.22 -15.24 -9.69
CA ALA A 108 14.69 -15.19 -11.07
C ALA A 108 15.03 -13.77 -11.53
N HIS A 109 14.40 -12.76 -10.95
CA HIS A 109 14.58 -11.34 -11.25
C HIS A 109 15.35 -10.57 -10.17
N TYR A 110 16.00 -11.27 -9.23
CA TYR A 110 16.59 -10.66 -8.03
C TYR A 110 17.52 -9.49 -8.32
N ALA A 111 18.49 -9.67 -9.24
CA ALA A 111 19.48 -8.64 -9.56
C ALA A 111 18.81 -7.39 -10.18
N GLU A 112 17.91 -7.60 -11.14
CA GLU A 112 17.13 -6.53 -11.79
C GLU A 112 16.31 -5.74 -10.78
N ARG A 113 15.58 -6.45 -9.89
CA ARG A 113 14.76 -5.80 -8.86
C ARG A 113 15.60 -5.07 -7.83
N LEU A 114 16.76 -5.61 -7.48
CA LEU A 114 17.68 -4.95 -6.55
C LEU A 114 18.22 -3.64 -7.12
N GLU A 115 18.62 -3.60 -8.39
CA GLU A 115 19.02 -2.34 -9.04
C GLU A 115 17.86 -1.35 -9.12
N PHE A 116 16.66 -1.77 -9.47
CA PHE A 116 15.47 -0.92 -9.45
C PHE A 116 15.21 -0.34 -8.04
N VAL A 117 15.35 -1.15 -6.99
CA VAL A 117 15.23 -0.68 -5.60
C VAL A 117 16.32 0.36 -5.29
N PHE A 118 17.56 0.17 -5.76
CA PHE A 118 18.65 1.13 -5.52
C PHE A 118 18.50 2.42 -6.32
N GLU A 119 17.90 2.38 -7.50
CA GLU A 119 17.53 3.59 -8.26
C GLU A 119 16.49 4.43 -7.51
N LEU A 120 15.51 3.76 -6.89
CA LEU A 120 14.50 4.43 -6.07
C LEU A 120 15.05 4.91 -4.72
N PHE A 121 15.95 4.12 -4.11
CA PHE A 121 16.48 4.31 -2.76
C PHE A 121 18.01 4.20 -2.70
N PRO A 122 18.77 5.18 -3.25
CA PRO A 122 20.24 5.10 -3.24
C PRO A 122 20.83 4.89 -1.83
N ARG A 123 20.20 5.44 -0.81
CA ARG A 123 20.61 5.29 0.60
C ARG A 123 20.60 3.84 1.10
N LEU A 124 19.72 3.00 0.57
CA LEU A 124 19.72 1.58 0.94
C LEU A 124 20.96 0.86 0.42
N LYS A 125 21.45 1.24 -0.78
CA LYS A 125 22.69 0.70 -1.37
C LYS A 125 23.91 1.02 -0.50
N GLU A 126 23.98 2.24 0.04
CA GLU A 126 25.08 2.69 0.92
C GLU A 126 25.07 1.95 2.26
N ARG A 127 23.93 1.41 2.70
CA ARG A 127 23.70 0.88 4.05
C ARG A 127 23.36 -0.61 4.08
N LEU A 128 23.71 -1.36 3.04
CA LEU A 128 23.33 -2.78 2.87
C LEU A 128 23.67 -3.65 4.08
N GLN A 129 24.80 -3.41 4.73
CA GLN A 129 25.26 -4.17 5.89
C GLN A 129 24.76 -3.64 7.22
N GLN A 130 24.03 -2.50 7.23
CA GLN A 130 23.50 -1.93 8.45
C GLN A 130 22.28 -2.74 8.93
N MET A 131 22.18 -2.96 10.25
CA MET A 131 20.98 -3.57 10.85
C MET A 131 19.77 -2.66 10.67
N ALA A 132 18.67 -3.20 10.15
CA ALA A 132 17.49 -2.42 9.82
C ALA A 132 16.88 -1.69 11.04
N GLY A 133 16.99 -2.27 12.23
CA GLY A 133 16.52 -1.67 13.48
C GLY A 133 17.27 -0.41 13.91
N THR A 134 18.48 -0.16 13.37
CA THR A 134 19.33 1.01 13.72
C THR A 134 19.15 2.18 12.74
N MET A 135 18.33 2.01 11.71
CA MET A 135 18.07 3.04 10.72
C MET A 135 17.05 4.07 11.24
N SER A 136 17.08 5.27 10.66
CA SER A 136 16.03 6.27 10.92
C SER A 136 14.66 5.77 10.46
N GLY A 137 13.57 6.34 10.99
CA GLY A 137 12.22 5.95 10.63
C GLY A 137 11.93 6.04 9.12
N GLY A 138 12.46 7.06 8.45
CA GLY A 138 12.34 7.21 7.00
C GLY A 138 13.11 6.15 6.22
N GLU A 139 14.34 5.86 6.62
CA GLU A 139 15.14 4.80 5.99
C GLU A 139 14.52 3.41 6.20
N GLN A 140 13.94 3.16 7.38
CA GLN A 140 13.17 1.94 7.63
C GLN A 140 11.95 1.84 6.72
N GLN A 141 11.25 2.95 6.48
CA GLN A 141 10.11 2.99 5.54
C GLN A 141 10.55 2.68 4.12
N MET A 142 11.67 3.28 3.65
CA MET A 142 12.26 2.99 2.35
C MET A 142 12.66 1.51 2.23
N CYS A 143 13.24 0.93 3.28
CA CYS A 143 13.60 -0.48 3.33
C CYS A 143 12.37 -1.41 3.27
N ALA A 144 11.27 -1.05 3.94
CA ALA A 144 10.02 -1.82 3.90
C ALA A 144 9.39 -1.81 2.50
N ILE A 145 9.35 -0.64 1.86
CA ILE A 145 8.86 -0.51 0.48
C ILE A 145 9.80 -1.25 -0.47
N GLY A 146 11.12 -1.08 -0.34
CA GLY A 146 12.13 -1.79 -1.13
C GLY A 146 11.96 -3.31 -1.02
N ARG A 147 11.78 -3.84 0.19
CA ARG A 147 11.50 -5.27 0.42
C ARG A 147 10.23 -5.73 -0.32
N ALA A 148 9.16 -4.94 -0.31
CA ALA A 148 7.94 -5.27 -1.05
C ALA A 148 8.18 -5.29 -2.57
N LEU A 149 8.95 -4.33 -3.11
CA LEU A 149 9.30 -4.26 -4.53
C LEU A 149 10.17 -5.43 -5.00
N MET A 150 10.98 -6.02 -4.10
CA MET A 150 11.77 -7.23 -4.41
C MET A 150 10.92 -8.45 -4.76
N SER A 151 9.63 -8.49 -4.40
CA SER A 151 8.72 -9.55 -4.82
C SER A 151 8.27 -9.46 -6.29
N ASN A 152 8.71 -8.44 -7.02
CA ASN A 152 8.28 -8.11 -8.39
C ASN A 152 6.74 -8.00 -8.50
N PRO A 153 6.11 -7.11 -7.72
CA PRO A 153 4.65 -7.05 -7.63
C PRO A 153 4.03 -6.41 -8.88
N LYS A 154 2.77 -6.74 -9.13
CA LYS A 154 1.88 -6.04 -10.07
C LYS A 154 1.08 -4.95 -9.37
N LEU A 155 0.79 -5.15 -8.08
CA LEU A 155 0.07 -4.23 -7.21
C LEU A 155 0.82 -4.05 -5.89
N LEU A 156 1.15 -2.82 -5.57
CA LEU A 156 1.75 -2.43 -4.29
C LEU A 156 0.69 -1.80 -3.39
N LEU A 157 0.45 -2.42 -2.23
CA LEU A 157 -0.41 -1.90 -1.18
C LEU A 157 0.44 -1.14 -0.15
N LEU A 158 0.12 0.11 0.13
CA LEU A 158 0.80 0.97 1.11
C LEU A 158 -0.19 1.37 2.20
N ASP A 159 0.01 0.86 3.41
CA ASP A 159 -0.85 1.12 4.57
C ASP A 159 -0.22 2.20 5.45
N GLU A 160 -0.75 3.42 5.38
CA GLU A 160 -0.31 4.64 6.08
C GLU A 160 1.23 4.83 6.04
N PRO A 161 1.84 4.88 4.84
CA PRO A 161 3.29 4.89 4.71
C PRO A 161 3.94 6.16 5.27
N SER A 162 3.19 7.23 5.51
CA SER A 162 3.68 8.48 6.09
C SER A 162 3.57 8.56 7.62
N ALA A 163 2.89 7.59 8.26
CA ALA A 163 2.60 7.63 9.69
C ALA A 163 3.88 7.70 10.55
N GLY A 164 3.92 8.63 11.52
CA GLY A 164 5.02 8.80 12.46
C GLY A 164 6.35 9.24 11.83
N LEU A 165 6.32 9.82 10.63
CA LEU A 165 7.50 10.37 9.96
C LEU A 165 7.59 11.91 10.08
N ALA A 166 8.80 12.43 10.07
CA ALA A 166 9.02 13.88 10.01
C ALA A 166 8.49 14.47 8.68
N PRO A 167 8.00 15.72 8.65
CA PRO A 167 7.37 16.33 7.47
C PRO A 167 8.19 16.25 6.18
N VAL A 168 9.51 16.42 6.27
CA VAL A 168 10.42 16.30 5.12
C VAL A 168 10.42 14.86 4.56
N VAL A 169 10.37 13.86 5.44
CA VAL A 169 10.35 12.45 5.03
C VAL A 169 8.99 12.07 4.44
N VAL A 170 7.90 12.62 4.96
CA VAL A 170 6.55 12.46 4.39
C VAL A 170 6.54 12.89 2.93
N GLN A 171 7.09 14.08 2.61
CA GLN A 171 7.20 14.54 1.23
C GLN A 171 8.00 13.55 0.35
N GLN A 172 9.11 13.02 0.87
CA GLN A 172 9.93 12.03 0.14
C GLN A 172 9.14 10.74 -0.14
N VAL A 173 8.31 10.28 0.80
CA VAL A 173 7.46 9.10 0.61
C VAL A 173 6.43 9.34 -0.50
N PHE A 174 5.78 10.49 -0.54
CA PHE A 174 4.81 10.79 -1.61
C PHE A 174 5.46 10.98 -2.98
N GLU A 175 6.63 11.64 -3.06
CA GLU A 175 7.40 11.72 -4.31
C GLU A 175 7.86 10.34 -4.79
N LEU A 176 8.19 9.43 -3.86
CA LEU A 176 8.49 8.05 -4.18
C LEU A 176 7.27 7.33 -4.79
N VAL A 177 6.06 7.53 -4.25
CA VAL A 177 4.83 6.95 -4.83
C VAL A 177 4.64 7.39 -6.27
N LYS A 178 4.90 8.68 -6.60
CA LYS A 178 4.88 9.17 -7.99
C LYS A 178 5.90 8.45 -8.88
N ARG A 179 7.12 8.25 -8.38
CA ARG A 179 8.17 7.55 -9.14
C ARG A 179 7.82 6.09 -9.38
N ILE A 180 7.28 5.41 -8.37
CA ILE A 180 6.81 4.01 -8.48
C ILE A 180 5.68 3.93 -9.51
N ARG A 181 4.69 4.84 -9.45
CA ARG A 181 3.62 4.91 -10.46
C ARG A 181 4.18 5.16 -11.87
N ALA A 182 5.13 6.10 -12.01
CA ALA A 182 5.75 6.42 -13.30
C ALA A 182 6.50 5.22 -13.92
N SER A 183 6.93 4.24 -13.12
CA SER A 183 7.50 2.97 -13.61
C SER A 183 6.45 1.98 -14.15
N GLY A 184 5.16 2.34 -14.13
CA GLY A 184 4.05 1.49 -14.57
C GLY A 184 3.49 0.54 -13.51
N LEU A 185 4.03 0.56 -12.27
CA LEU A 185 3.52 -0.26 -11.18
C LEU A 185 2.21 0.32 -10.65
N THR A 186 1.22 -0.57 -10.44
CA THR A 186 -0.06 -0.20 -9.83
C THR A 186 0.11 -0.01 -8.32
N VAL A 187 -0.49 1.05 -7.78
CA VAL A 187 -0.40 1.38 -6.35
C VAL A 187 -1.79 1.57 -5.76
N LEU A 188 -2.04 0.96 -4.62
CA LEU A 188 -3.17 1.30 -3.75
C LEU A 188 -2.59 1.79 -2.42
N ILE A 189 -2.85 3.05 -2.10
CA ILE A 189 -2.37 3.69 -0.87
C ILE A 189 -3.54 4.06 0.03
N VAL A 190 -3.47 3.70 1.30
CA VAL A 190 -4.41 4.21 2.31
C VAL A 190 -3.70 5.21 3.21
N GLU A 191 -4.35 6.34 3.49
CA GLU A 191 -3.78 7.44 4.25
C GLU A 191 -4.85 8.30 4.93
N GLN A 192 -4.44 8.97 6.00
CA GLN A 192 -5.24 9.99 6.65
C GLN A 192 -5.02 11.37 6.02
N ASN A 193 -3.81 11.64 5.50
CA ASN A 193 -3.48 12.94 4.91
C ASN A 193 -4.04 13.07 3.50
N VAL A 194 -5.33 13.47 3.43
CA VAL A 194 -6.08 13.62 2.18
C VAL A 194 -5.36 14.51 1.17
N GLN A 195 -4.84 15.68 1.63
CA GLN A 195 -4.19 16.64 0.75
C GLN A 195 -2.97 16.05 0.05
N GLN A 196 -2.14 15.30 0.76
CA GLN A 196 -0.92 14.70 0.20
C GLN A 196 -1.27 13.56 -0.78
N VAL A 197 -2.25 12.72 -0.42
CA VAL A 197 -2.67 11.62 -1.29
C VAL A 197 -3.21 12.13 -2.62
N LEU A 198 -4.15 13.10 -2.59
CA LEU A 198 -4.76 13.64 -3.80
C LEU A 198 -3.76 14.28 -4.78
N ARG A 199 -2.55 14.64 -4.31
CA ARG A 199 -1.46 15.15 -5.19
C ARG A 199 -0.70 14.05 -5.96
N VAL A 200 -0.84 12.79 -5.55
CA VAL A 200 0.00 11.70 -6.07
C VAL A 200 -0.77 10.54 -6.69
N VAL A 201 -2.10 10.51 -6.51
CA VAL A 201 -2.97 9.47 -7.05
C VAL A 201 -3.80 9.97 -8.24
N ASP A 202 -4.31 9.04 -9.05
CA ASP A 202 -5.21 9.33 -10.17
C ASP A 202 -6.65 9.49 -9.70
N ARG A 203 -7.09 8.56 -8.86
CA ARG A 203 -8.43 8.51 -8.27
C ARG A 203 -8.33 8.21 -6.77
N ALA A 204 -9.38 8.54 -6.05
CA ALA A 204 -9.48 8.13 -4.66
C ALA A 204 -10.91 7.75 -4.27
N TYR A 205 -10.98 6.99 -3.19
CA TYR A 205 -12.21 6.62 -2.48
C TYR A 205 -12.15 7.21 -1.08
N LEU A 206 -13.21 7.89 -0.67
CA LEU A 206 -13.38 8.34 0.72
C LEU A 206 -14.06 7.22 1.51
N LEU A 207 -13.35 6.67 2.48
CA LEU A 207 -13.84 5.64 3.40
C LEU A 207 -14.16 6.29 4.76
N GLU A 208 -15.41 6.17 5.22
CA GLU A 208 -15.86 6.65 6.53
C GLU A 208 -16.74 5.60 7.19
N ALA A 209 -16.49 5.36 8.47
CA ALA A 209 -17.26 4.39 9.26
C ALA A 209 -17.47 3.05 8.52
N GLY A 210 -16.42 2.56 7.86
CA GLY A 210 -16.41 1.27 7.15
C GLY A 210 -17.09 1.25 5.79
N SER A 211 -17.57 2.39 5.26
CA SER A 211 -18.27 2.47 3.97
C SER A 211 -17.66 3.51 3.04
N ILE A 212 -17.71 3.27 1.72
CA ILE A 212 -17.32 4.27 0.73
C ILE A 212 -18.39 5.36 0.66
N ARG A 213 -18.00 6.61 0.91
CA ARG A 213 -18.88 7.79 0.89
C ARG A 213 -18.75 8.60 -0.38
N ALA A 214 -17.58 8.61 -0.99
CA ALA A 214 -17.33 9.29 -2.25
C ALA A 214 -16.24 8.57 -3.03
N ALA A 215 -16.28 8.69 -4.34
CA ALA A 215 -15.23 8.20 -5.24
C ALA A 215 -15.15 9.14 -6.45
N GLY A 216 -13.95 9.32 -6.98
CA GLY A 216 -13.74 10.16 -8.16
C GLY A 216 -12.27 10.32 -8.49
N SER A 217 -11.98 11.11 -9.52
CA SER A 217 -10.61 11.53 -9.81
C SER A 217 -10.05 12.39 -8.66
N ALA A 218 -8.73 12.37 -8.49
CA ALA A 218 -8.08 13.19 -7.47
C ALA A 218 -8.44 14.68 -7.62
N ALA A 219 -8.58 15.17 -8.87
CA ALA A 219 -8.95 16.56 -9.15
C ALA A 219 -10.40 16.87 -8.72
N GLU A 220 -11.37 15.98 -9.02
CA GLU A 220 -12.76 16.15 -8.60
C GLU A 220 -12.90 16.16 -7.09
N LEU A 221 -12.23 15.22 -6.39
CA LEU A 221 -12.26 15.16 -4.94
C LEU A 221 -11.58 16.36 -4.28
N ALA A 222 -10.46 16.84 -4.84
CA ALA A 222 -9.79 18.05 -4.36
C ALA A 222 -10.62 19.33 -4.58
N ALA A 223 -11.50 19.35 -5.58
CA ALA A 223 -12.41 20.47 -5.86
C ALA A 223 -13.69 20.42 -5.03
N SER A 224 -14.06 19.26 -4.46
CA SER A 224 -15.30 19.06 -3.70
C SER A 224 -15.32 19.88 -2.42
N ASP A 225 -16.35 20.71 -2.24
CA ASP A 225 -16.51 21.54 -1.04
C ASP A 225 -16.66 20.69 0.23
N THR A 226 -17.34 19.54 0.15
CA THR A 226 -17.46 18.60 1.24
C THR A 226 -16.10 18.08 1.71
N ILE A 227 -15.23 17.70 0.76
CA ILE A 227 -13.87 17.23 1.07
C ILE A 227 -13.00 18.38 1.62
N LYS A 228 -13.12 19.58 1.04
CA LYS A 228 -12.40 20.77 1.52
C LYS A 228 -12.74 21.10 2.96
N GLN A 229 -14.01 21.22 3.29
CA GLN A 229 -14.47 21.54 4.64
C GLN A 229 -14.10 20.47 5.67
N ALA A 230 -14.29 19.19 5.32
CA ALA A 230 -14.06 18.09 6.24
C ALA A 230 -12.57 17.74 6.45
N TYR A 231 -11.72 17.91 5.41
CA TYR A 231 -10.38 17.32 5.41
C TYR A 231 -9.25 18.25 4.95
N LEU A 232 -9.53 19.39 4.28
CA LEU A 232 -8.52 20.30 3.77
C LEU A 232 -8.41 21.59 4.57
N GLY A 233 -9.32 21.85 5.50
CA GLY A 233 -9.32 23.01 6.41
C GLY A 233 -9.57 24.36 5.73
N VAL A 234 -10.29 24.36 4.63
CA VAL A 234 -10.68 25.56 3.84
C VAL A 234 -12.17 25.58 3.60
#